data_b487f69fec300f2e875db38091200dd6
#
_entry.id   b487f69fec300f2e875db38091200dd6
#
_cell.length_a   1.000
_cell.length_b   1.000
_cell.length_c   1.000
_cell.angle_alpha   90.00
_cell.angle_beta   90.00
_cell.angle_gamma   90.00
#
_symmetry.space_group_name_H-M   'P 1'
#
loop_
_entity.id
_entity.type
_entity.pdbx_description
1 polymer ?
#
loop_
_entity_poly.entity_id
_entity_poly.type
_entity_poly.pdbx_seq_one_letter_code
_entity_poly.pdbx_strand_id
1 'polypeptide(L)'
;MDQRRADVFVDLMLDTANGKNSGVLIQVAVPASTLMGLDNLTGELAGYGEITAEQVREIAAKDATWKRILTDPPSGNVLDYGRETYSPPAALADHVRARDQHCIFPGCMRAAKNCDLDHRVPYPEGPTSADNLACLCRHHHRLKHEAGWRLDKHGDHHVWTSPTGTTYRSAPLRR
;
A
#
# COMPACT_ATOMS: atom_id res chain seq x y z
N MET A 1 27.39 19.62 15.92
CA MET A 1 27.28 18.29 16.63
C MET A 1 26.34 17.31 15.93
N ASP A 2 25.48 17.80 15.05
CA ASP A 2 24.44 16.98 14.45
C ASP A 2 24.90 16.17 13.23
N GLN A 3 25.83 16.69 12.42
CA GLN A 3 26.33 16.03 11.22
C GLN A 3 27.09 14.71 11.56
N ARG A 4 27.91 14.70 12.61
CA ARG A 4 28.60 13.49 13.07
C ARG A 4 27.65 12.41 13.61
N ARG A 5 26.48 12.79 14.14
CA ARG A 5 25.46 11.83 14.59
C ARG A 5 24.72 11.23 13.40
N ALA A 6 24.49 12.01 12.36
CA ALA A 6 23.90 11.54 11.11
C ALA A 6 24.84 10.56 10.40
N ASP A 7 26.11 10.91 10.31
CA ASP A 7 27.14 10.06 9.68
C ASP A 7 27.29 8.73 10.43
N VAL A 8 27.37 8.77 11.77
CA VAL A 8 27.42 7.55 12.62
C VAL A 8 26.14 6.72 12.51
N PHE A 9 24.97 7.35 12.38
CA PHE A 9 23.71 6.64 12.20
C PHE A 9 23.65 5.96 10.83
N VAL A 10 24.06 6.66 9.78
CA VAL A 10 24.18 6.11 8.42
C VAL A 10 25.22 5.00 8.38
N ASP A 11 26.39 5.20 9.00
CA ASP A 11 27.44 4.17 9.09
C ASP A 11 26.99 2.94 9.89
N LEU A 12 26.27 3.13 11.00
CA LEU A 12 25.68 2.03 11.79
C LEU A 12 24.62 1.27 11.00
N MET A 13 23.84 1.97 10.19
CA MET A 13 22.83 1.37 9.31
C MET A 13 23.46 0.64 8.12
N LEU A 14 24.63 1.13 7.65
CA LEU A 14 25.38 0.55 6.53
C LEU A 14 26.42 -0.49 6.97
N ASP A 15 26.88 -0.47 8.22
CA ASP A 15 27.90 -1.39 8.79
C ASP A 15 27.31 -2.77 9.12
N THR A 16 26.03 -2.99 8.92
CA THR A 16 25.42 -4.33 8.88
C THR A 16 25.88 -5.17 7.69
N ALA A 17 26.82 -4.67 6.88
CA ALA A 17 27.49 -5.40 5.80
C ALA A 17 28.38 -6.58 6.28
N ASN A 18 28.57 -6.77 7.59
CA ASN A 18 29.26 -7.91 8.16
C ASN A 18 28.30 -9.04 8.59
N GLY A 19 27.53 -9.57 7.62
CA GLY A 19 27.13 -10.97 7.63
C GLY A 19 26.09 -11.45 8.66
N LYS A 20 25.35 -10.55 9.33
CA LYS A 20 24.13 -10.92 10.07
C LYS A 20 22.98 -10.10 9.52
N ASN A 21 22.14 -10.76 8.74
CA ASN A 21 20.88 -10.26 8.19
C ASN A 21 19.89 -9.93 9.33
N SER A 22 20.15 -8.88 10.07
CA SER A 22 19.13 -8.23 10.88
C SER A 22 18.34 -7.40 9.89
N GLY A 23 17.12 -7.84 9.53
CA GLY A 23 16.28 -7.20 8.52
C GLY A 23 15.87 -5.78 8.91
N VAL A 24 16.80 -4.85 8.77
CA VAL A 24 16.53 -3.42 8.90
C VAL A 24 15.80 -2.98 7.63
N LEU A 25 14.56 -2.60 7.77
CA LEU A 25 13.80 -1.99 6.68
C LEU A 25 14.05 -0.48 6.72
N ILE A 26 14.71 0.05 5.70
CA ILE A 26 14.89 1.49 5.49
C ILE A 26 13.77 1.94 4.54
N GLN A 27 12.95 2.88 5.00
CA GLN A 27 11.89 3.47 4.18
C GLN A 27 12.29 4.88 3.77
N VAL A 28 12.47 5.09 2.47
CA VAL A 28 12.74 6.40 1.86
C VAL A 28 11.64 6.70 0.86
N ALA A 29 10.97 7.84 1.03
CA ALA A 29 10.06 8.40 0.05
C ALA A 29 10.80 9.41 -0.82
N VAL A 30 10.81 9.21 -2.13
CA VAL A 30 11.51 10.08 -3.08
C VAL A 30 10.80 10.09 -4.43
N PRO A 31 10.75 11.23 -5.15
CA PRO A 31 10.27 11.24 -6.52
C PRO A 31 11.09 10.31 -7.43
N ALA A 32 10.41 9.60 -8.32
CA ALA A 32 11.07 8.69 -9.25
C ALA A 32 12.07 9.45 -10.17
N SER A 33 11.76 10.68 -10.55
CA SER A 33 12.64 11.56 -11.32
C SER A 33 13.97 11.83 -10.62
N THR A 34 13.96 12.05 -9.31
CA THR A 34 15.16 12.24 -8.49
C THR A 34 16.01 10.97 -8.45
N LEU A 35 15.36 9.81 -8.27
CA LEU A 35 16.05 8.53 -8.27
C LEU A 35 16.72 8.22 -9.62
N MET A 36 16.05 8.60 -10.71
CA MET A 36 16.57 8.46 -12.09
C MET A 36 17.61 9.53 -12.46
N GLY A 37 17.88 10.50 -11.59
CA GLY A 37 18.86 11.57 -11.85
C GLY A 37 18.34 12.68 -12.76
N LEU A 38 17.04 12.79 -12.98
CA LEU A 38 16.42 13.82 -13.83
C LEU A 38 16.24 15.16 -13.10
N ASP A 39 16.25 15.14 -11.77
CA ASP A 39 16.22 16.31 -10.89
C ASP A 39 16.99 16.04 -9.59
N ASN A 40 17.00 17.01 -8.67
CA ASN A 40 17.67 16.93 -7.38
C ASN A 40 16.71 17.29 -6.23
N LEU A 41 15.45 16.87 -6.30
CA LEU A 41 14.51 17.04 -5.20
C LEU A 41 14.93 16.20 -4.00
N THR A 42 14.59 16.66 -2.80
CA THR A 42 14.86 15.93 -1.56
C THR A 42 14.01 14.66 -1.46
N GLY A 43 14.53 13.64 -0.76
CA GLY A 43 13.76 12.51 -0.29
C GLY A 43 13.45 12.65 1.20
N GLU A 44 12.50 11.87 1.70
CA GLU A 44 12.16 11.78 3.12
C GLU A 44 12.54 10.39 3.65
N LEU A 45 13.40 10.37 4.66
CA LEU A 45 13.78 9.15 5.38
C LEU A 45 12.87 9.02 6.61
N ALA A 46 12.09 7.95 6.67
CA ALA A 46 11.13 7.72 7.75
C ALA A 46 11.80 7.73 9.13
N GLY A 47 11.29 8.59 10.03
CA GLY A 47 11.82 8.76 11.39
C GLY A 47 13.06 9.67 11.51
N TYR A 48 13.59 10.16 10.38
CA TYR A 48 14.76 11.07 10.38
C TYR A 48 14.41 12.45 9.79
N GLY A 49 13.69 12.50 8.66
CA GLY A 49 13.32 13.72 7.93
C GLY A 49 13.91 13.78 6.52
N GLU A 50 14.08 15.00 6.01
CA GLU A 50 14.56 15.23 4.65
C GLU A 50 16.03 14.83 4.47
N ILE A 51 16.31 14.15 3.35
CA ILE A 51 17.64 13.76 2.89
C ILE A 51 17.87 14.25 1.46
N THR A 52 19.11 14.48 1.10
CA THR A 52 19.48 15.00 -0.23
C THR A 52 19.29 13.94 -1.32
N ALA A 53 19.11 14.38 -2.56
CA ALA A 53 19.06 13.50 -3.73
C ALA A 53 20.31 12.61 -3.86
N GLU A 54 21.47 13.11 -3.47
CA GLU A 54 22.73 12.37 -3.49
C GLU A 54 22.71 11.22 -2.47
N GLN A 55 22.29 11.50 -1.23
CA GLN A 55 22.13 10.48 -0.19
C GLN A 55 21.10 9.41 -0.59
N VAL A 56 19.99 9.83 -1.21
CA VAL A 56 18.98 8.88 -1.73
C VAL A 56 19.61 7.93 -2.75
N ARG A 57 20.33 8.46 -3.73
CA ARG A 57 20.98 7.64 -4.76
C ARG A 57 22.10 6.75 -4.19
N GLU A 58 22.81 7.21 -3.18
CA GLU A 58 23.82 6.41 -2.48
C GLU A 58 23.18 5.22 -1.73
N ILE A 59 22.08 5.46 -1.00
CA ILE A 59 21.29 4.39 -0.37
C ILE A 59 20.79 3.41 -1.44
N ALA A 60 20.24 3.94 -2.54
CA ALA A 60 19.73 3.16 -3.64
C ALA A 60 20.76 2.25 -4.30
N ALA A 61 21.98 2.71 -4.43
CA ALA A 61 23.07 1.95 -5.04
C ALA A 61 23.57 0.80 -4.18
N LYS A 62 23.37 0.86 -2.87
CA LYS A 62 23.87 -0.13 -1.90
C LYS A 62 22.88 -1.26 -1.63
N ASP A 63 21.60 -1.06 -1.89
CA ASP A 63 20.55 -2.07 -1.63
C ASP A 63 19.77 -2.39 -2.92
N ALA A 64 19.60 -3.67 -3.18
CA ALA A 64 19.07 -4.15 -4.47
C ALA A 64 17.55 -4.26 -4.54
N THR A 65 16.83 -4.07 -3.43
CA THR A 65 15.38 -4.33 -3.41
C THR A 65 14.57 -3.07 -3.18
N TRP A 66 14.06 -2.48 -4.26
CA TRP A 66 13.18 -1.31 -4.23
C TRP A 66 11.72 -1.72 -4.36
N LYS A 67 10.89 -1.20 -3.48
CA LYS A 67 9.43 -1.30 -3.61
C LYS A 67 8.87 0.04 -4.06
N ARG A 68 8.14 0.03 -5.17
CA ARG A 68 7.43 1.22 -5.61
C ARG A 68 6.21 1.46 -4.72
N ILE A 69 6.12 2.65 -4.17
CA ILE A 69 4.94 3.16 -3.48
C ILE A 69 4.46 4.37 -4.27
N LEU A 70 3.22 4.33 -4.76
CA LEU A 70 2.61 5.50 -5.38
C LEU A 70 1.87 6.29 -4.31
N THR A 71 2.20 7.56 -4.17
CA THR A 71 1.53 8.48 -3.27
C THR A 71 0.71 9.50 -4.05
N ASP A 72 -0.36 10.01 -3.44
CA ASP A 72 -1.08 11.17 -3.93
C ASP A 72 -0.25 12.44 -3.68
N PRO A 73 0.18 13.18 -4.72
CA PRO A 73 1.05 14.34 -4.55
C PRO A 73 0.51 15.42 -3.61
N PRO A 74 -0.81 15.76 -3.61
CA PRO A 74 -1.36 16.77 -2.72
C PRO A 74 -1.41 16.38 -1.25
N SER A 75 -1.65 15.11 -0.93
CA SER A 75 -1.87 14.64 0.45
C SER A 75 -0.75 13.76 0.99
N GLY A 76 0.16 13.28 0.14
CA GLY A 76 1.17 12.29 0.50
C GLY A 76 0.63 10.90 0.84
N ASN A 77 -0.68 10.68 0.69
CA ASN A 77 -1.30 9.41 1.00
C ASN A 77 -0.86 8.32 0.03
N VAL A 78 -0.62 7.13 0.56
CA VAL A 78 -0.22 5.97 -0.24
C VAL A 78 -1.41 5.46 -1.05
N LEU A 79 -1.31 5.54 -2.38
CA LEU A 79 -2.33 5.08 -3.32
C LEU A 79 -2.07 3.66 -3.82
N ASP A 80 -0.81 3.28 -3.98
CA ASP A 80 -0.41 1.98 -4.52
C ASP A 80 0.92 1.53 -3.92
N TYR A 81 0.99 0.27 -3.48
CA TYR A 81 2.20 -0.38 -2.96
C TYR A 81 2.92 -1.26 -4.01
N GLY A 82 2.48 -1.18 -5.26
CA GLY A 82 2.99 -2.02 -6.33
C GLY A 82 2.49 -3.47 -6.28
N ARG A 83 2.86 -4.25 -7.30
CA ARG A 83 2.38 -5.64 -7.46
C ARG A 83 3.19 -6.68 -6.69
N GLU A 84 4.20 -6.26 -5.93
CA GLU A 84 5.12 -7.18 -5.26
C GLU A 84 4.69 -7.60 -3.85
N THR A 85 3.62 -7.00 -3.31
CA THR A 85 3.17 -7.27 -1.94
C THR A 85 1.70 -7.70 -1.94
N TYR A 86 1.45 -8.92 -1.47
CA TYR A 86 0.08 -9.43 -1.28
C TYR A 86 -0.62 -8.77 -0.10
N SER A 87 0.06 -8.61 1.03
CA SER A 87 -0.53 -8.00 2.22
C SER A 87 -0.44 -6.48 2.17
N PRO A 88 -1.56 -5.76 2.32
CA PRO A 88 -1.54 -4.31 2.35
C PRO A 88 -0.83 -3.80 3.60
N PRO A 89 -0.02 -2.73 3.48
CA PRO A 89 0.55 -2.06 4.63
C PRO A 89 -0.50 -1.44 5.53
N ALA A 90 -0.16 -1.19 6.79
CA ALA A 90 -1.10 -0.69 7.79
C ALA A 90 -1.84 0.59 7.34
N ALA A 91 -1.11 1.57 6.82
CA ALA A 91 -1.71 2.83 6.34
C ALA A 91 -2.73 2.62 5.20
N LEU A 92 -2.43 1.73 4.23
CA LEU A 92 -3.35 1.39 3.17
C LEU A 92 -4.55 0.60 3.71
N ALA A 93 -4.31 -0.31 4.65
CA ALA A 93 -5.35 -1.08 5.31
C ALA A 93 -6.33 -0.18 6.08
N ASP A 94 -5.80 0.80 6.82
CA ASP A 94 -6.60 1.76 7.58
C ASP A 94 -7.39 2.69 6.66
N HIS A 95 -6.77 3.15 5.55
CA HIS A 95 -7.47 3.94 4.54
C HIS A 95 -8.67 3.18 3.95
N VAL A 96 -8.47 1.92 3.53
CA VAL A 96 -9.56 1.11 2.96
C VAL A 96 -10.66 0.85 3.98
N ARG A 97 -10.30 0.56 5.25
CA ARG A 97 -11.29 0.39 6.32
C ARG A 97 -12.07 1.66 6.64
N ALA A 98 -11.40 2.82 6.64
CA ALA A 98 -12.04 4.12 6.84
C ALA A 98 -13.00 4.47 5.70
N ARG A 99 -12.61 4.18 4.46
CA ARG A 99 -13.43 4.40 3.27
C ARG A 99 -14.69 3.51 3.28
N ASP A 100 -14.54 2.20 3.52
CA ASP A 100 -15.62 1.23 3.40
C ASP A 100 -16.52 1.17 4.64
N GLN A 101 -15.98 1.42 5.83
CA GLN A 101 -16.63 1.39 7.16
C GLN A 101 -17.27 0.05 7.53
N HIS A 102 -17.78 -0.70 6.55
CA HIS A 102 -18.43 -2.01 6.69
C HIS A 102 -18.00 -2.94 5.55
N CYS A 103 -18.40 -4.21 5.67
CA CYS A 103 -18.35 -5.13 4.55
C CYS A 103 -19.13 -4.54 3.37
N ILE A 104 -18.50 -4.47 2.19
CA ILE A 104 -19.11 -3.86 1.00
C ILE A 104 -20.12 -4.75 0.27
N PHE A 105 -20.44 -5.94 0.81
CA PHE A 105 -21.54 -6.75 0.27
C PHE A 105 -22.88 -6.07 0.54
N PRO A 106 -23.81 -6.02 -0.42
CA PRO A 106 -25.11 -5.35 -0.27
C PRO A 106 -25.86 -5.81 0.98
N GLY A 107 -26.25 -4.85 1.82
CA GLY A 107 -26.98 -5.09 3.07
C GLY A 107 -26.15 -5.63 4.24
N CYS A 108 -24.85 -5.84 4.08
CA CYS A 108 -24.00 -6.32 5.18
C CYS A 108 -23.48 -5.14 6.04
N MET A 109 -23.79 -5.21 7.34
CA MET A 109 -23.39 -4.18 8.33
C MET A 109 -22.19 -4.60 9.20
N ARG A 110 -21.43 -5.65 8.81
CA ARG A 110 -20.26 -6.07 9.57
C ARG A 110 -19.18 -4.97 9.48
N ALA A 111 -18.80 -4.42 10.65
CA ALA A 111 -17.82 -3.33 10.72
C ALA A 111 -16.49 -3.71 10.05
N ALA A 112 -15.88 -2.76 9.33
CA ALA A 112 -14.66 -2.96 8.54
C ALA A 112 -13.48 -3.49 9.36
N LYS A 113 -13.37 -3.13 10.65
CA LYS A 113 -12.35 -3.67 11.57
C LYS A 113 -12.41 -5.20 11.74
N ASN A 114 -13.56 -5.81 11.46
CA ASN A 114 -13.81 -7.25 11.54
C ASN A 114 -13.90 -7.87 10.12
N CYS A 115 -13.38 -7.20 9.11
CA CYS A 115 -13.35 -7.65 7.73
C CYS A 115 -11.93 -7.95 7.29
N ASP A 116 -11.81 -8.91 6.39
CA ASP A 116 -10.61 -9.14 5.59
C ASP A 116 -10.52 -8.04 4.53
N LEU A 117 -9.30 -7.67 4.13
CA LEU A 117 -9.06 -6.83 2.96
C LEU A 117 -8.82 -7.74 1.77
N ASP A 118 -9.74 -7.73 0.84
CA ASP A 118 -9.75 -8.62 -0.32
C ASP A 118 -9.43 -7.86 -1.61
N HIS A 119 -8.61 -8.46 -2.47
CA HIS A 119 -8.31 -7.93 -3.78
C HIS A 119 -9.50 -8.19 -4.73
N ARG A 120 -10.06 -7.13 -5.31
CA ARG A 120 -11.14 -7.24 -6.30
C ARG A 120 -10.65 -8.01 -7.54
N VAL A 121 -9.56 -7.58 -8.12
CA VAL A 121 -8.78 -8.35 -9.11
C VAL A 121 -7.70 -9.08 -8.33
N PRO A 122 -7.63 -10.43 -8.42
CA PRO A 122 -6.70 -11.22 -7.63
C PRO A 122 -5.24 -10.78 -7.80
N TYR A 123 -4.45 -10.93 -6.77
CA TYR A 123 -3.01 -10.79 -6.84
C TYR A 123 -2.40 -12.06 -7.49
N PRO A 124 -1.39 -11.97 -8.36
CA PRO A 124 -0.64 -10.76 -8.76
C PRO A 124 -1.19 -10.01 -9.99
N GLU A 125 -2.31 -10.43 -10.58
CA GLU A 125 -2.91 -9.77 -11.76
C GLU A 125 -3.37 -8.35 -11.44
N GLY A 126 -3.89 -8.12 -10.23
CA GLY A 126 -4.24 -6.83 -9.70
C GLY A 126 -3.27 -6.33 -8.63
N PRO A 127 -3.03 -4.99 -8.54
CA PRO A 127 -2.14 -4.41 -7.54
C PRO A 127 -2.76 -4.42 -6.14
N THR A 128 -1.92 -4.38 -5.10
CA THR A 128 -2.34 -4.06 -3.74
C THR A 128 -2.48 -2.54 -3.62
N SER A 129 -3.64 -2.02 -3.96
CA SER A 129 -3.94 -0.58 -3.99
C SER A 129 -5.30 -0.28 -3.38
N ALA A 130 -5.53 1.00 -3.02
CA ALA A 130 -6.81 1.44 -2.47
C ALA A 130 -7.98 1.12 -3.42
N ASP A 131 -7.79 1.25 -4.72
CA ASP A 131 -8.82 0.97 -5.72
C ASP A 131 -9.11 -0.51 -5.92
N ASN A 132 -8.13 -1.37 -5.67
CA ASN A 132 -8.29 -2.81 -5.85
C ASN A 132 -8.63 -3.56 -4.57
N LEU A 133 -8.49 -2.93 -3.39
CA LEU A 133 -8.85 -3.54 -2.10
C LEU A 133 -10.25 -3.16 -1.67
N ALA A 134 -10.92 -4.09 -0.99
CA ALA A 134 -12.26 -3.93 -0.44
C ALA A 134 -12.43 -4.69 0.89
N CYS A 135 -13.23 -4.12 1.81
CA CYS A 135 -13.57 -4.77 3.07
C CYS A 135 -14.64 -5.84 2.87
N LEU A 136 -14.30 -7.11 3.08
CA LEU A 136 -15.23 -8.23 3.05
C LEU A 136 -15.21 -8.95 4.39
N CYS A 137 -16.38 -9.15 4.99
CA CYS A 137 -16.44 -10.05 6.15
C CYS A 137 -16.14 -11.49 5.71
N ARG A 138 -15.70 -12.33 6.64
CA ARG A 138 -15.28 -13.70 6.35
C ARG A 138 -16.30 -14.50 5.52
N HIS A 139 -17.60 -14.28 5.77
CA HIS A 139 -18.67 -14.94 5.01
C HIS A 139 -18.66 -14.48 3.54
N HIS A 140 -18.64 -13.17 3.27
CA HIS A 140 -18.71 -12.65 1.90
C HIS A 140 -17.37 -12.75 1.15
N HIS A 141 -16.24 -12.80 1.86
CA HIS A 141 -14.96 -13.16 1.30
C HIS A 141 -14.99 -14.59 0.72
N ARG A 142 -15.47 -15.55 1.50
CA ARG A 142 -15.66 -16.92 1.02
C ARG A 142 -16.69 -17.03 -0.10
N LEU A 143 -17.80 -16.26 -0.01
CA LEU A 143 -18.81 -16.23 -1.05
C LEU A 143 -18.21 -15.84 -2.42
N LYS A 144 -17.33 -14.85 -2.43
CA LYS A 144 -16.61 -14.40 -3.64
C LYS A 144 -15.67 -15.51 -4.17
N HIS A 145 -14.87 -16.12 -3.31
CA HIS A 145 -13.82 -17.05 -3.74
C HIS A 145 -14.30 -18.49 -3.95
N GLU A 146 -15.36 -18.93 -3.24
CA GLU A 146 -15.79 -20.33 -3.23
C GLU A 146 -17.14 -20.54 -3.94
N ALA A 147 -17.99 -19.51 -4.04
CA ALA A 147 -19.36 -19.65 -4.54
C ALA A 147 -19.61 -18.93 -5.88
N GLY A 148 -18.56 -18.53 -6.59
CA GLY A 148 -18.67 -17.99 -7.95
C GLY A 148 -19.24 -16.57 -8.05
N TRP A 149 -19.31 -15.82 -6.95
CA TRP A 149 -19.67 -14.41 -7.00
C TRP A 149 -18.51 -13.55 -7.52
N ARG A 150 -18.84 -12.52 -8.28
CA ARG A 150 -17.86 -11.55 -8.79
C ARG A 150 -18.12 -10.18 -8.19
N LEU A 151 -17.01 -9.45 -7.98
CA LEU A 151 -17.01 -8.09 -7.46
C LEU A 151 -16.29 -7.18 -8.46
N ASP A 152 -17.00 -6.20 -8.98
CA ASP A 152 -16.49 -5.16 -9.86
C ASP A 152 -16.66 -3.77 -9.22
N LYS A 153 -15.89 -2.77 -9.69
CA LYS A 153 -16.00 -1.38 -9.26
C LYS A 153 -16.28 -0.50 -10.47
N HIS A 154 -17.32 0.30 -10.39
CA HIS A 154 -17.70 1.28 -11.40
C HIS A 154 -17.80 2.67 -10.74
N GLY A 155 -16.75 3.47 -10.91
CA GLY A 155 -16.62 4.75 -10.20
C GLY A 155 -16.55 4.54 -8.68
N ASP A 156 -17.48 5.13 -7.94
CA ASP A 156 -17.62 5.00 -6.48
C ASP A 156 -18.54 3.83 -6.04
N HIS A 157 -19.05 3.06 -6.99
CA HIS A 157 -19.98 1.96 -6.73
C HIS A 157 -19.28 0.61 -6.85
N HIS A 158 -19.64 -0.31 -5.95
CA HIS A 158 -19.30 -1.72 -6.07
C HIS A 158 -20.50 -2.46 -6.69
N VAL A 159 -20.19 -3.35 -7.64
CA VAL A 159 -21.19 -4.19 -8.33
C VAL A 159 -20.87 -5.64 -8.06
N TRP A 160 -21.80 -6.30 -7.42
CA TRP A 160 -21.74 -7.74 -7.16
C TRP A 160 -22.58 -8.49 -8.18
N THR A 161 -22.02 -9.53 -8.79
CA THR A 161 -22.72 -10.39 -9.72
C THR A 161 -22.81 -11.80 -9.14
N SER A 162 -24.03 -12.30 -8.97
CA SER A 162 -24.26 -13.68 -8.51
C SER A 162 -23.87 -14.70 -9.58
N PRO A 163 -23.70 -15.98 -9.24
CA PRO A 163 -23.47 -17.06 -10.21
C PRO A 163 -24.57 -17.18 -11.27
N THR A 164 -25.78 -16.72 -10.95
CA THR A 164 -26.95 -16.71 -11.88
C THR A 164 -27.00 -15.46 -12.77
N GLY A 165 -26.01 -14.55 -12.64
CA GLY A 165 -25.92 -13.33 -13.45
C GLY A 165 -26.70 -12.14 -12.89
N THR A 166 -27.38 -12.27 -11.73
CA THR A 166 -28.06 -11.13 -11.11
C THR A 166 -27.06 -10.18 -10.49
N THR A 167 -27.24 -8.87 -10.74
CA THR A 167 -26.35 -7.82 -10.24
C THR A 167 -26.95 -7.05 -9.09
N TYR A 168 -26.08 -6.71 -8.11
CA TYR A 168 -26.43 -5.93 -6.93
C TYR A 168 -25.42 -4.79 -6.78
N ARG A 169 -25.89 -3.58 -6.44
CA ARG A 169 -25.02 -2.42 -6.22
C ARG A 169 -24.87 -2.13 -4.75
N SER A 170 -23.64 -1.88 -4.35
CA SER A 170 -23.28 -1.37 -3.03
C SER A 170 -22.31 -0.20 -3.22
N ALA A 171 -22.45 0.84 -2.45
CA ALA A 171 -21.51 1.95 -2.43
C ALA A 171 -20.92 2.13 -1.03
N PRO A 172 -19.71 2.69 -0.90
CA PRO A 172 -19.20 3.10 0.40
C PRO A 172 -20.16 4.08 1.07
N LEU A 173 -20.26 4.02 2.39
CA LEU A 173 -21.03 5.01 3.13
C LEU A 173 -20.37 6.37 2.94
N ARG A 174 -21.09 7.31 2.32
CA ARG A 174 -20.65 8.70 2.22
C ARG A 174 -20.81 9.36 3.60
N ARG A 175 -19.78 10.01 4.08
CA ARG A 175 -19.87 10.93 5.22
C ARG A 175 -20.47 12.25 4.80
#